data_2d723d4dcc4df9651121e70ab3904195
#
_entry.id   2d723d4dcc4df9651121e70ab3904195
#
_cell.length_a   1.000
_cell.length_b   1.000
_cell.length_c   1.000
_cell.angle_alpha   90.00
_cell.angle_beta   90.00
_cell.angle_gamma   90.00
#
_symmetry.space_group_name_H-M   'P 1'
#
loop_
_entity.id
_entity.type
_entity.pdbx_description
1 polymer ?
#
loop_
_entity_poly.entity_id
_entity_poly.type
_entity_poly.pdbx_seq_one_letter_code
_entity_poly.pdbx_strand_id
1 'polypeptide(L)'
;GEAFEQKIAKIDGVVKAQLAGSARRRKETIGDLDVVVGVLDEDKDSVSKAILALPGIADVKGAGDSKISLILDTSIFEGGFSVGHIDPNVMDAIGGEDYEQLESGGTIDAQVRLVTPEIFPFTLAYFTGSKEHNIVMRQRAIDRGLRLSEFGLIPEAEAGELKGMAAAHLSLPAIDENEIYRHLELDWVPPELREDTGEIAAAQDDALPRLIIPSDVKGALHNHTTLSDGDAT
;
A
#
# COMPACT_ATOMS: atom_id res chain seq x y z
N GLY A 1 9.05 0.10 3.24
CA GLY A 1 7.72 0.72 3.01
C GLY A 1 7.21 1.40 4.26
N GLU A 2 7.06 0.67 5.36
CA GLU A 2 6.50 1.19 6.62
C GLU A 2 7.30 2.40 7.17
N ALA A 3 8.62 2.36 7.11
CA ALA A 3 9.45 3.49 7.56
C ALA A 3 9.22 4.76 6.72
N PHE A 4 8.98 4.63 5.42
CA PHE A 4 8.66 5.76 4.54
C PHE A 4 7.25 6.31 4.84
N GLU A 5 6.25 5.44 4.98
CA GLU A 5 4.90 5.80 5.43
C GLU A 5 4.94 6.60 6.75
N GLN A 6 5.69 6.09 7.75
CA GLN A 6 5.81 6.74 9.05
C GLN A 6 6.50 8.11 9.00
N LYS A 7 7.46 8.30 8.09
CA LYS A 7 8.09 9.62 7.88
C LYS A 7 7.08 10.59 7.28
N ILE A 8 6.29 10.17 6.30
CA ILE A 8 5.23 11.00 5.70
C ILE A 8 4.14 11.32 6.73
N ALA A 9 3.71 10.36 7.52
CA ALA A 9 2.67 10.55 8.53
C ALA A 9 3.03 11.60 9.62
N LYS A 10 4.31 11.93 9.76
CA LYS A 10 4.80 12.94 10.73
C LYS A 10 4.91 14.35 10.15
N ILE A 11 4.64 14.54 8.87
CA ILE A 11 4.68 15.85 8.21
C ILE A 11 3.46 16.67 8.65
N ASP A 12 3.70 17.92 9.05
CA ASP A 12 2.62 18.84 9.39
C ASP A 12 1.67 19.04 8.20
N GLY A 13 0.37 19.00 8.47
CA GLY A 13 -0.68 19.05 7.44
C GLY A 13 -1.10 17.68 6.90
N VAL A 14 -0.37 16.61 7.20
CA VAL A 14 -0.81 15.24 6.87
C VAL A 14 -1.86 14.78 7.88
N VAL A 15 -3.06 14.50 7.39
CA VAL A 15 -4.16 13.96 8.21
C VAL A 15 -4.00 12.45 8.40
N LYS A 16 -3.59 11.74 7.34
CA LYS A 16 -3.36 10.30 7.34
C LYS A 16 -2.40 9.91 6.22
N ALA A 17 -1.53 8.97 6.47
CA ALA A 17 -0.73 8.31 5.44
C ALA A 17 -0.85 6.81 5.57
N GLN A 18 -0.88 6.09 4.46
CA GLN A 18 -0.96 4.64 4.47
C GLN A 18 -0.36 4.03 3.21
N LEU A 19 0.41 2.96 3.39
CA LEU A 19 0.86 2.12 2.29
C LEU A 19 -0.33 1.56 1.52
N ALA A 20 -0.14 1.38 0.23
CA ALA A 20 -1.07 0.74 -0.69
C ALA A 20 -0.32 -0.32 -1.53
N GLY A 21 -0.89 -0.72 -2.64
CA GLY A 21 -0.26 -1.63 -3.59
C GLY A 21 0.10 -2.99 -3.02
N SER A 22 1.07 -3.63 -3.67
CA SER A 22 1.56 -4.95 -3.29
C SER A 22 2.19 -4.98 -1.89
N ALA A 23 2.78 -3.87 -1.45
CA ALA A 23 3.36 -3.74 -0.11
C ALA A 23 2.28 -3.87 0.98
N ARG A 24 1.13 -3.23 0.83
CA ARG A 24 0.01 -3.36 1.77
C ARG A 24 -0.62 -4.75 1.75
N ARG A 25 -0.67 -5.38 0.58
CA ARG A 25 -1.16 -6.76 0.44
C ARG A 25 -0.14 -7.82 0.90
N ARG A 26 1.02 -7.40 1.40
CA ARG A 26 2.09 -8.25 1.92
C ARG A 26 2.57 -9.30 0.91
N LYS A 27 2.73 -8.87 -0.35
CA LYS A 27 3.30 -9.74 -1.39
C LYS A 27 4.78 -10.04 -1.10
N GLU A 28 5.24 -11.22 -1.47
CA GLU A 28 6.63 -11.64 -1.32
C GLU A 28 7.59 -10.75 -2.11
N THR A 29 7.14 -10.24 -3.26
CA THR A 29 7.89 -9.32 -4.10
C THR A 29 7.17 -8.00 -4.27
N ILE A 30 7.88 -6.90 -4.09
CA ILE A 30 7.37 -5.53 -4.20
C ILE A 30 8.18 -4.82 -5.28
N GLY A 31 7.52 -4.43 -6.38
CA GLY A 31 8.16 -3.72 -7.49
C GLY A 31 8.25 -2.21 -7.28
N ASP A 32 7.26 -1.65 -6.59
CA ASP A 32 7.15 -0.22 -6.27
C ASP A 32 6.44 -0.03 -4.93
N LEU A 33 6.55 1.16 -4.38
CA LEU A 33 5.85 1.57 -3.16
C LEU A 33 4.77 2.58 -3.50
N ASP A 34 3.52 2.23 -3.22
CA ASP A 34 2.40 3.17 -3.27
C ASP A 34 2.06 3.66 -1.87
N VAL A 35 1.94 4.99 -1.70
CA VAL A 35 1.47 5.62 -0.46
C VAL A 35 0.33 6.56 -0.78
N VAL A 36 -0.77 6.42 -0.06
CA VAL A 36 -1.89 7.37 -0.10
C VAL A 36 -1.81 8.28 1.11
N VAL A 37 -1.92 9.59 0.87
CA VAL A 37 -1.81 10.64 1.88
C VAL A 37 -3.06 11.50 1.86
N GLY A 38 -3.78 11.51 2.97
CA GLY A 38 -4.90 12.41 3.23
C GLY A 38 -4.38 13.76 3.68
N VAL A 39 -4.73 14.81 2.95
CA VAL A 39 -4.28 16.18 3.18
C VAL A 39 -5.37 17.16 2.74
N LEU A 40 -5.57 18.26 3.48
CA LEU A 40 -6.46 19.32 3.07
C LEU A 40 -5.92 20.07 1.84
N ASP A 41 -6.79 20.62 1.02
CA ASP A 41 -6.36 21.28 -0.23
C ASP A 41 -5.39 22.43 0.01
N GLU A 42 -5.57 23.19 1.08
CA GLU A 42 -4.68 24.28 1.49
C GLU A 42 -3.28 23.83 1.89
N ASP A 43 -3.12 22.58 2.34
CA ASP A 43 -1.86 22.05 2.83
C ASP A 43 -1.09 21.23 1.77
N LYS A 44 -1.70 20.92 0.62
CA LYS A 44 -1.11 20.05 -0.41
C LYS A 44 0.27 20.52 -0.86
N ASP A 45 0.43 21.81 -1.07
CA ASP A 45 1.70 22.41 -1.55
C ASP A 45 2.80 22.29 -0.49
N SER A 46 2.49 22.56 0.78
CA SER A 46 3.44 22.46 1.88
C SER A 46 3.85 21.01 2.15
N VAL A 47 2.87 20.11 2.16
CA VAL A 47 3.08 18.66 2.34
C VAL A 47 3.88 18.08 1.16
N SER A 48 3.56 18.46 -0.08
CA SER A 48 4.32 18.02 -1.26
C SER A 48 5.80 18.42 -1.15
N LYS A 49 6.09 19.68 -0.80
CA LYS A 49 7.47 20.17 -0.60
C LYS A 49 8.17 19.44 0.55
N ALA A 50 7.47 19.18 1.64
CA ALA A 50 8.03 18.46 2.77
C ALA A 50 8.35 16.99 2.41
N ILE A 51 7.48 16.32 1.66
CA ILE A 51 7.75 14.98 1.13
C ILE A 51 9.01 14.97 0.27
N LEU A 52 9.13 15.92 -0.67
CA LEU A 52 10.30 16.04 -1.56
C LEU A 52 11.61 16.34 -0.82
N ALA A 53 11.54 16.87 0.40
CA ALA A 53 12.69 17.15 1.25
C ALA A 53 13.06 16.00 2.20
N LEU A 54 12.30 14.89 2.19
CA LEU A 54 12.60 13.75 3.07
C LEU A 54 13.96 13.13 2.72
N PRO A 55 14.74 12.74 3.72
CA PRO A 55 15.96 11.99 3.49
C PRO A 55 15.61 10.62 2.89
N GLY A 56 16.38 10.18 1.89
CA GLY A 56 16.19 8.92 1.18
C GLY A 56 15.52 9.01 -0.16
N ILE A 57 15.24 10.20 -0.62
CA ILE A 57 14.85 10.41 -2.00
C ILE A 57 16.12 10.50 -2.85
N ALA A 58 16.33 9.48 -3.70
CA ALA A 58 17.45 9.44 -4.63
C ALA A 58 17.18 10.30 -5.88
N ASP A 59 15.92 10.30 -6.35
CA ASP A 59 15.51 11.12 -7.51
C ASP A 59 14.01 11.43 -7.47
N VAL A 60 13.60 12.48 -8.19
CA VAL A 60 12.21 12.91 -8.36
C VAL A 60 11.83 12.80 -9.83
N LYS A 61 11.07 11.75 -10.17
CA LYS A 61 10.57 11.51 -11.53
C LYS A 61 9.48 12.50 -11.95
N GLY A 62 8.75 13.06 -10.98
CA GLY A 62 7.71 14.05 -11.22
C GLY A 62 6.96 14.41 -9.96
N ALA A 63 6.52 15.66 -9.87
CA ALA A 63 5.69 16.16 -8.79
C ALA A 63 4.56 17.02 -9.37
N GLY A 64 3.33 16.56 -9.17
CA GLY A 64 2.10 17.26 -9.54
C GLY A 64 1.21 17.46 -8.31
N ASP A 65 0.08 18.15 -8.49
CA ASP A 65 -0.82 18.55 -7.40
C ASP A 65 -1.39 17.36 -6.58
N SER A 66 -1.54 16.19 -7.21
CA SER A 66 -2.14 15.00 -6.59
C SER A 66 -1.25 13.76 -6.62
N LYS A 67 -0.11 13.84 -7.30
CA LYS A 67 0.81 12.69 -7.47
C LYS A 67 2.26 13.13 -7.46
N ILE A 68 3.06 12.47 -6.65
CA ILE A 68 4.52 12.57 -6.62
C ILE A 68 5.09 11.20 -6.99
N SER A 69 6.05 11.17 -7.91
CA SER A 69 6.75 9.96 -8.34
C SER A 69 8.23 10.10 -8.00
N LEU A 70 8.77 9.17 -7.24
CA LEU A 70 10.09 9.22 -6.62
C LEU A 70 10.88 7.96 -6.93
N ILE A 71 12.20 8.05 -6.78
CA ILE A 71 13.09 6.92 -6.55
C ILE A 71 13.61 7.05 -5.11
N LEU A 72 13.44 6.01 -4.33
CA LEU A 72 13.92 5.94 -2.96
C LEU A 72 15.20 5.12 -2.89
N ASP A 73 16.16 5.61 -2.12
CA ASP A 73 17.34 4.84 -1.71
C ASP A 73 16.96 3.99 -0.50
N THR A 74 17.03 2.67 -0.65
CA THR A 74 16.61 1.74 0.40
C THR A 74 17.65 1.61 1.52
N SER A 75 18.89 2.04 1.30
CA SER A 75 19.99 1.92 2.28
C SER A 75 19.78 2.78 3.53
N ILE A 76 19.02 3.89 3.41
CA ILE A 76 18.82 4.84 4.51
C ILE A 76 17.58 4.58 5.35
N PHE A 77 16.76 3.61 4.99
CA PHE A 77 15.63 3.19 5.80
C PHE A 77 16.12 2.08 6.75
N GLU A 78 16.23 2.37 8.04
CA GLU A 78 16.54 1.38 9.08
C GLU A 78 15.58 0.18 8.92
N GLY A 79 16.14 -1.01 8.77
CA GLY A 79 15.43 -2.23 8.39
C GLY A 79 15.58 -2.57 6.90
N GLY A 80 16.47 -1.86 6.20
CA GLY A 80 16.96 -2.33 4.89
C GLY A 80 17.31 -3.80 5.00
N PHE A 81 17.01 -4.58 3.97
CA PHE A 81 17.38 -5.99 3.92
C PHE A 81 18.84 -6.14 4.35
N SER A 82 19.06 -6.44 5.62
CA SER A 82 20.26 -7.14 6.00
C SER A 82 20.10 -8.49 5.33
N VAL A 83 20.78 -8.66 4.22
CA VAL A 83 21.00 -10.00 3.70
C VAL A 83 21.75 -10.68 4.84
N GLY A 84 21.06 -11.55 5.58
CA GLY A 84 21.66 -12.31 6.66
C GLY A 84 22.96 -12.92 6.11
N HIS A 85 23.97 -13.02 6.95
CA HIS A 85 25.27 -13.57 6.61
C HIS A 85 25.08 -14.78 5.69
N ILE A 86 25.44 -14.61 4.41
CA ILE A 86 25.37 -15.73 3.45
C ILE A 86 26.54 -16.63 3.77
N ASP A 87 26.26 -17.93 3.96
CA ASP A 87 27.27 -18.95 4.15
C ASP A 87 28.42 -18.76 3.12
N PRO A 88 29.68 -18.66 3.56
CA PRO A 88 30.84 -18.52 2.67
C PRO A 88 30.89 -19.54 1.52
N ASN A 89 30.34 -20.74 1.72
CA ASN A 89 30.26 -21.75 0.68
C ASN A 89 29.18 -21.41 -0.39
N VAL A 90 28.19 -20.62 -0.05
CA VAL A 90 27.19 -20.09 -1.00
C VAL A 90 27.78 -18.90 -1.74
N MET A 91 28.62 -18.08 -1.09
CA MET A 91 29.36 -16.99 -1.73
C MET A 91 30.25 -17.46 -2.88
N ASP A 92 30.96 -18.56 -2.70
CA ASP A 92 31.79 -19.17 -3.76
C ASP A 92 30.95 -19.68 -4.94
N ALA A 93 29.70 -20.03 -4.71
CA ALA A 93 28.80 -20.58 -5.73
C ALA A 93 28.12 -19.51 -6.60
N ILE A 94 27.93 -18.27 -6.08
CA ILE A 94 27.24 -17.17 -6.81
C ILE A 94 28.22 -16.16 -7.43
N GLY A 95 29.52 -16.27 -7.21
CA GLY A 95 30.54 -15.35 -7.72
C GLY A 95 30.55 -14.01 -6.95
N GLY A 96 31.75 -13.65 -6.47
CA GLY A 96 31.93 -12.51 -5.58
C GLY A 96 31.55 -11.11 -6.13
N GLU A 97 31.37 -10.97 -7.45
CA GLU A 97 30.97 -9.70 -8.08
C GLU A 97 29.48 -9.40 -7.90
N ASP A 98 28.63 -10.43 -7.81
CA ASP A 98 27.19 -10.25 -7.58
C ASP A 98 26.86 -9.91 -6.11
N TYR A 99 27.79 -10.17 -5.18
CA TYR A 99 27.59 -9.92 -3.76
C TYR A 99 27.76 -8.44 -3.37
N GLU A 100 28.71 -7.73 -3.99
CA GLU A 100 28.86 -6.27 -3.78
C GLU A 100 27.62 -5.49 -4.22
N GLN A 101 26.84 -6.03 -5.18
CA GLN A 101 25.57 -5.44 -5.59
C GLN A 101 24.42 -5.70 -4.58
N LEU A 102 24.51 -6.75 -3.76
CA LEU A 102 23.53 -7.04 -2.70
C LEU A 102 23.77 -6.22 -1.44
N GLU A 103 25.01 -5.80 -1.16
CA GLU A 103 25.34 -4.90 -0.05
C GLU A 103 25.13 -3.41 -0.41
N SER A 104 25.11 -3.05 -1.69
CA SER A 104 24.78 -1.70 -2.12
C SER A 104 23.27 -1.50 -1.98
N GLY A 105 22.84 -0.60 -1.12
CA GLY A 105 21.46 -0.23 -0.96
C GLY A 105 20.81 -0.02 -2.34
N GLY A 106 19.77 -0.80 -2.62
CA GLY A 106 19.05 -0.71 -3.88
C GLY A 106 18.18 0.54 -3.94
N THR A 107 17.65 0.83 -5.11
CA THR A 107 16.62 1.85 -5.27
C THR A 107 15.28 1.20 -5.57
N ILE A 108 14.19 1.85 -5.12
CA ILE A 108 12.83 1.42 -5.41
C ILE A 108 12.01 2.62 -5.89
N ASP A 109 11.17 2.39 -6.89
CA ASP A 109 10.19 3.38 -7.31
C ASP A 109 9.13 3.57 -6.23
N ALA A 110 8.73 4.82 -6.01
CA ALA A 110 7.64 5.15 -5.10
C ALA A 110 6.67 6.16 -5.71
N GLN A 111 5.40 5.97 -5.45
CA GLN A 111 4.34 6.88 -5.82
C GLN A 111 3.58 7.33 -4.57
N VAL A 112 3.47 8.64 -4.39
CA VAL A 112 2.68 9.24 -3.32
C VAL A 112 1.47 9.93 -3.93
N ARG A 113 0.27 9.60 -3.45
CA ARG A 113 -1.00 10.20 -3.84
C ARG A 113 -1.48 11.15 -2.76
N LEU A 114 -1.62 12.43 -3.10
CA LEU A 114 -2.16 13.47 -2.21
C LEU A 114 -3.64 13.66 -2.50
N VAL A 115 -4.50 13.32 -1.56
CA VAL A 115 -5.95 13.36 -1.71
C VAL A 115 -6.62 13.99 -0.50
N THR A 116 -7.82 14.51 -0.67
CA THR A 116 -8.57 15.02 0.48
C THR A 116 -9.06 13.87 1.38
N PRO A 117 -9.31 14.12 2.67
CA PRO A 117 -9.74 13.08 3.61
C PRO A 117 -11.01 12.35 3.17
N GLU A 118 -11.92 13.03 2.46
CA GLU A 118 -13.20 12.45 2.02
C GLU A 118 -13.03 11.36 0.98
N ILE A 119 -12.06 11.51 0.07
CA ILE A 119 -11.81 10.49 -0.97
C ILE A 119 -10.70 9.49 -0.57
N PHE A 120 -10.03 9.74 0.54
CA PHE A 120 -8.91 8.89 1.01
C PHE A 120 -9.28 7.40 1.08
N PRO A 121 -10.42 6.97 1.67
CA PRO A 121 -10.76 5.55 1.75
C PRO A 121 -10.90 4.89 0.38
N PHE A 122 -11.49 5.58 -0.59
CA PHE A 122 -11.68 5.08 -1.95
C PHE A 122 -10.37 4.99 -2.71
N THR A 123 -9.53 6.04 -2.60
CA THR A 123 -8.18 6.03 -3.18
C THR A 123 -7.34 4.91 -2.58
N LEU A 124 -7.39 4.73 -1.27
CA LEU A 124 -6.67 3.65 -0.59
C LEU A 124 -7.12 2.27 -1.06
N ALA A 125 -8.42 2.03 -1.13
CA ALA A 125 -8.98 0.76 -1.63
C ALA A 125 -8.54 0.51 -3.08
N TYR A 126 -8.65 1.52 -3.95
CA TYR A 126 -8.29 1.43 -5.35
C TYR A 126 -6.81 1.11 -5.57
N PHE A 127 -5.90 1.85 -4.91
CA PHE A 127 -4.46 1.65 -5.04
C PHE A 127 -3.93 0.45 -4.25
N THR A 128 -4.65 -0.03 -3.25
CA THR A 128 -4.34 -1.31 -2.61
C THR A 128 -4.47 -2.47 -3.60
N GLY A 129 -5.48 -2.47 -4.45
CA GLY A 129 -5.71 -3.53 -5.44
C GLY A 129 -6.13 -4.85 -4.75
N SER A 130 -5.89 -6.02 -5.39
CA SER A 130 -5.20 -6.15 -6.69
C SER A 130 -6.02 -5.55 -7.85
N LYS A 131 -5.44 -5.56 -9.05
CA LYS A 131 -6.18 -5.17 -10.26
C LYS A 131 -7.41 -6.05 -10.46
N GLU A 132 -7.24 -7.33 -10.29
CA GLU A 132 -8.27 -8.37 -10.43
C GLU A 132 -9.39 -8.16 -9.41
N HIS A 133 -9.03 -8.01 -8.14
CA HIS A 133 -9.96 -7.66 -7.06
C HIS A 133 -10.77 -6.39 -7.39
N ASN A 134 -10.09 -5.33 -7.84
CA ASN A 134 -10.76 -4.08 -8.22
C ASN A 134 -11.74 -4.24 -9.40
N ILE A 135 -11.47 -5.17 -10.34
CA ILE A 135 -12.39 -5.46 -11.45
C ILE A 135 -13.69 -6.04 -10.90
N VAL A 136 -13.60 -7.03 -10.00
CA VAL A 136 -14.78 -7.67 -9.40
C VAL A 136 -15.55 -6.68 -8.52
N MET A 137 -14.87 -5.88 -7.72
CA MET A 137 -15.49 -4.84 -6.89
C MET A 137 -16.25 -3.80 -7.73
N ARG A 138 -15.67 -3.37 -8.85
CA ARG A 138 -16.34 -2.43 -9.77
C ARG A 138 -17.54 -3.06 -10.44
N GLN A 139 -17.43 -4.33 -10.87
CA GLN A 139 -18.58 -5.03 -11.46
C GLN A 139 -19.71 -5.14 -10.45
N ARG A 140 -19.39 -5.51 -9.20
CA ARG A 140 -20.39 -5.57 -8.13
C ARG A 140 -21.06 -4.22 -7.86
N ALA A 141 -20.32 -3.12 -7.93
CA ALA A 141 -20.89 -1.78 -7.82
C ALA A 141 -21.86 -1.48 -8.98
N ILE A 142 -21.47 -1.79 -10.22
CA ILE A 142 -22.30 -1.62 -11.43
C ILE A 142 -23.62 -2.39 -11.28
N ASP A 143 -23.58 -3.63 -10.83
CA ASP A 143 -24.76 -4.49 -10.63
C ASP A 143 -25.74 -3.90 -9.59
N ARG A 144 -25.29 -2.93 -8.78
CA ARG A 144 -26.06 -2.17 -7.78
C ARG A 144 -26.41 -0.75 -8.20
N GLY A 145 -26.17 -0.41 -9.47
CA GLY A 145 -26.39 0.95 -9.98
C GLY A 145 -25.41 2.00 -9.40
N LEU A 146 -24.23 1.55 -9.01
CA LEU A 146 -23.16 2.38 -8.46
C LEU A 146 -21.93 2.36 -9.37
N ARG A 147 -21.09 3.38 -9.27
CA ARG A 147 -19.80 3.48 -9.95
C ARG A 147 -18.71 3.63 -8.91
N LEU A 148 -17.84 2.62 -8.80
CA LEU A 148 -16.69 2.62 -7.90
C LEU A 148 -15.42 3.06 -8.64
N SER A 149 -14.71 4.02 -8.07
CA SER A 149 -13.41 4.50 -8.54
C SER A 149 -12.55 4.97 -7.37
N GLU A 150 -11.33 5.44 -7.65
CA GLU A 150 -10.46 6.09 -6.65
C GLU A 150 -11.05 7.39 -6.08
N PHE A 151 -12.07 7.95 -6.69
CA PHE A 151 -12.70 9.21 -6.28
C PHE A 151 -13.99 9.01 -5.48
N GLY A 152 -14.52 7.79 -5.41
CA GLY A 152 -15.74 7.52 -4.67
C GLY A 152 -16.55 6.34 -5.18
N LEU A 153 -17.65 6.09 -4.48
CA LEU A 153 -18.72 5.16 -4.82
C LEU A 153 -19.98 5.96 -5.13
N ILE A 154 -20.26 6.17 -6.41
CA ILE A 154 -21.18 7.19 -6.89
C ILE A 154 -22.43 6.53 -7.48
N PRO A 155 -23.66 6.92 -7.06
CA PRO A 155 -24.89 6.46 -7.70
C PRO A 155 -24.91 6.85 -9.18
N GLU A 156 -25.06 5.85 -10.07
CA GLU A 156 -25.01 6.06 -11.53
C GLU A 156 -26.11 7.02 -12.00
N ALA A 157 -27.28 6.97 -11.38
CA ALA A 157 -28.41 7.85 -11.71
C ALA A 157 -28.14 9.34 -11.39
N GLU A 158 -27.27 9.61 -10.41
CA GLU A 158 -26.91 10.97 -9.99
C GLU A 158 -25.68 11.51 -10.73
N ALA A 159 -24.78 10.62 -11.13
CA ALA A 159 -23.53 10.97 -11.77
C ALA A 159 -23.73 11.60 -13.16
N GLY A 160 -24.72 11.12 -13.93
CA GLY A 160 -24.92 11.57 -15.30
C GLY A 160 -23.65 11.44 -16.14
N GLU A 161 -23.21 12.54 -16.75
CA GLU A 161 -21.97 12.59 -17.54
C GLU A 161 -20.71 12.89 -16.71
N LEU A 162 -20.86 13.23 -15.41
CA LEU A 162 -19.75 13.55 -14.53
C LEU A 162 -18.87 12.30 -14.28
N LYS A 163 -17.56 12.51 -14.33
CA LYS A 163 -16.57 11.44 -14.12
C LYS A 163 -15.41 11.92 -13.25
N GLY A 164 -14.71 10.97 -12.64
CA GLY A 164 -13.52 11.23 -11.86
C GLY A 164 -13.78 12.20 -10.71
N MET A 165 -12.84 13.09 -10.46
CA MET A 165 -12.93 14.08 -9.38
C MET A 165 -14.18 14.97 -9.48
N ALA A 166 -14.66 15.29 -10.69
CA ALA A 166 -15.86 16.11 -10.86
C ALA A 166 -17.14 15.48 -10.28
N ALA A 167 -17.16 14.15 -10.16
CA ALA A 167 -18.28 13.42 -9.58
C ALA A 167 -18.08 13.06 -8.10
N ALA A 168 -16.90 13.32 -7.53
CA ALA A 168 -16.56 12.90 -6.17
C ALA A 168 -17.54 13.42 -5.10
N HIS A 169 -18.08 14.60 -5.28
CA HIS A 169 -19.05 15.21 -4.37
C HIS A 169 -20.40 14.46 -4.31
N LEU A 170 -20.67 13.58 -5.24
CA LEU A 170 -21.87 12.71 -5.29
C LEU A 170 -21.60 11.34 -4.65
N SER A 171 -20.38 11.09 -4.18
CA SER A 171 -20.03 9.80 -3.59
C SER A 171 -20.84 9.52 -2.33
N LEU A 172 -21.26 8.27 -2.17
CA LEU A 172 -21.70 7.80 -0.86
C LEU A 172 -20.57 8.02 0.16
N PRO A 173 -20.89 8.45 1.39
CA PRO A 173 -19.85 8.71 2.38
C PRO A 173 -19.16 7.42 2.81
N ALA A 174 -17.86 7.51 3.06
CA ALA A 174 -17.08 6.47 3.70
C ALA A 174 -15.94 7.09 4.51
N ILE A 175 -15.86 6.77 5.80
CA ILE A 175 -14.75 7.20 6.66
C ILE A 175 -13.57 6.22 6.61
N ASP A 176 -13.84 4.98 6.20
CA ASP A 176 -12.86 3.91 6.02
C ASP A 176 -13.29 2.93 4.91
N GLU A 177 -12.43 1.97 4.61
CA GLU A 177 -12.74 0.95 3.59
C GLU A 177 -13.91 0.03 4.01
N ASN A 178 -14.16 -0.19 5.30
CA ASN A 178 -15.27 -1.03 5.75
C ASN A 178 -16.61 -0.50 5.23
N GLU A 179 -16.76 0.84 5.20
CA GLU A 179 -17.99 1.43 4.69
C GLU A 179 -18.17 1.22 3.20
N ILE A 180 -17.08 1.22 2.42
CA ILE A 180 -17.12 0.90 0.99
C ILE A 180 -17.65 -0.54 0.79
N TYR A 181 -17.10 -1.50 1.55
CA TYR A 181 -17.54 -2.90 1.48
C TYR A 181 -18.99 -3.04 1.94
N ARG A 182 -19.39 -2.37 3.03
CA ARG A 182 -20.78 -2.38 3.50
C ARG A 182 -21.78 -1.84 2.48
N HIS A 183 -21.46 -0.75 1.77
CA HIS A 183 -22.30 -0.23 0.68
C HIS A 183 -22.49 -1.25 -0.44
N LEU A 184 -21.53 -2.16 -0.61
CA LEU A 184 -21.57 -3.25 -1.59
C LEU A 184 -22.09 -4.56 -1.00
N GLU A 185 -22.60 -4.55 0.24
CA GLU A 185 -23.12 -5.74 0.95
C GLU A 185 -22.06 -6.84 1.06
N LEU A 186 -20.88 -6.47 1.55
CA LEU A 186 -19.74 -7.35 1.76
C LEU A 186 -19.14 -7.10 3.14
N ASP A 187 -18.61 -8.15 3.73
CA ASP A 187 -17.62 -8.00 4.79
C ASP A 187 -16.33 -7.39 4.25
N TRP A 188 -15.64 -6.66 5.10
CA TRP A 188 -14.37 -6.07 4.72
C TRP A 188 -13.31 -7.14 4.46
N VAL A 189 -12.76 -7.14 3.26
CA VAL A 189 -11.70 -8.07 2.87
C VAL A 189 -10.34 -7.50 3.29
N PRO A 190 -9.57 -8.20 4.13
CA PRO A 190 -8.19 -7.83 4.43
C PRO A 190 -7.34 -7.67 3.17
N PRO A 191 -6.44 -6.68 3.11
CA PRO A 191 -5.59 -6.45 1.94
C PRO A 191 -4.87 -7.71 1.44
N GLU A 192 -4.39 -8.54 2.37
CA GLU A 192 -3.67 -9.79 2.08
C GLU A 192 -4.48 -10.80 1.27
N LEU A 193 -5.81 -10.71 1.31
CA LEU A 193 -6.71 -11.62 0.58
C LEU A 193 -7.19 -11.07 -0.76
N ARG A 194 -6.89 -9.83 -1.11
CA ARG A 194 -7.43 -9.13 -2.30
C ARG A 194 -6.70 -9.54 -3.59
N GLU A 195 -6.80 -10.81 -3.98
CA GLU A 195 -6.11 -11.37 -5.17
C GLU A 195 -7.07 -12.05 -6.16
N ASP A 196 -8.38 -11.87 -6.01
CA ASP A 196 -9.44 -12.51 -6.82
C ASP A 196 -9.34 -14.05 -6.79
N THR A 197 -9.18 -14.59 -5.58
CA THR A 197 -9.09 -16.04 -5.33
C THR A 197 -10.35 -16.60 -4.65
N GLY A 198 -11.46 -15.84 -4.70
CA GLY A 198 -12.74 -16.22 -4.10
C GLY A 198 -13.12 -15.41 -2.85
N GLU A 199 -12.30 -14.43 -2.47
CA GLU A 199 -12.52 -13.60 -1.28
C GLU A 199 -13.80 -12.77 -1.35
N ILE A 200 -14.25 -12.36 -2.55
CA ILE A 200 -15.51 -11.60 -2.70
C ILE A 200 -16.73 -12.48 -2.39
N ALA A 201 -16.73 -13.73 -2.85
CA ALA A 201 -17.79 -14.68 -2.52
C ALA A 201 -17.76 -15.00 -1.01
N ALA A 202 -16.58 -15.24 -0.45
CA ALA A 202 -16.42 -15.48 0.98
C ALA A 202 -16.88 -14.28 1.84
N ALA A 203 -16.60 -13.03 1.40
CA ALA A 203 -17.04 -11.82 2.06
C ALA A 203 -18.57 -11.62 2.00
N GLN A 204 -19.21 -12.12 0.94
CA GLN A 204 -20.67 -12.10 0.82
C GLN A 204 -21.34 -13.11 1.76
N ASP A 205 -20.70 -14.24 1.97
CA ASP A 205 -21.25 -15.39 2.71
C ASP A 205 -20.81 -15.44 4.17
N ASP A 206 -20.17 -14.34 4.70
CA ASP A 206 -19.59 -14.27 6.06
C ASP A 206 -18.61 -15.44 6.33
N ALA A 207 -17.82 -15.78 5.32
CA ALA A 207 -16.94 -16.95 5.32
C ALA A 207 -15.46 -16.61 5.04
N LEU A 208 -15.06 -15.36 5.26
CA LEU A 208 -13.66 -14.95 5.14
C LEU A 208 -12.78 -15.73 6.13
N PRO A 209 -11.61 -16.22 5.70
CA PRO A 209 -10.70 -16.89 6.62
C PRO A 209 -10.14 -15.90 7.67
N ARG A 210 -10.03 -16.33 8.89
CA ARG A 210 -9.30 -15.58 9.90
C ARG A 210 -7.80 -15.67 9.62
N LEU A 211 -7.19 -14.51 9.35
CA LEU A 211 -5.74 -14.43 9.16
C LEU A 211 -4.98 -14.70 10.45
N ILE A 212 -3.84 -15.36 10.32
CA ILE A 212 -2.91 -15.58 11.44
C ILE A 212 -2.22 -14.26 11.76
N ILE A 213 -2.26 -13.88 13.03
CA ILE A 213 -1.56 -12.70 13.55
C ILE A 213 -0.41 -13.12 14.48
N PRO A 214 0.58 -12.25 14.76
CA PRO A 214 1.73 -12.60 15.60
C PRO A 214 1.37 -13.20 16.95
N SER A 215 0.27 -12.80 17.57
CA SER A 215 -0.22 -13.35 18.85
C SER A 215 -0.77 -14.79 18.74
N ASP A 216 -1.05 -15.28 17.56
CA ASP A 216 -1.50 -16.66 17.32
C ASP A 216 -0.31 -17.64 17.31
N VAL A 217 0.90 -17.12 17.07
CA VAL A 217 2.13 -17.93 17.07
C VAL A 217 2.48 -18.30 18.50
N LYS A 218 2.37 -19.59 18.83
CA LYS A 218 2.60 -20.12 20.19
C LYS A 218 4.04 -20.57 20.42
N GLY A 219 4.82 -20.71 19.36
CA GLY A 219 6.21 -21.11 19.44
C GLY A 219 6.84 -21.21 18.05
N ALA A 220 8.15 -21.19 18.02
CA ALA A 220 8.93 -21.45 16.84
C ALA A 220 9.89 -22.62 17.13
N LEU A 221 10.00 -23.52 16.16
CA LEU A 221 10.87 -24.69 16.27
C LEU A 221 12.01 -24.54 15.26
N HIS A 222 13.12 -25.20 15.58
CA HIS A 222 14.31 -25.18 14.71
C HIS A 222 14.88 -23.79 14.51
N ASN A 223 15.12 -23.08 15.63
CA ASN A 223 15.73 -21.76 15.62
C ASN A 223 17.25 -21.88 15.81
N HIS A 224 17.99 -21.15 15.00
CA HIS A 224 19.41 -20.91 15.17
C HIS A 224 19.62 -19.48 15.69
N THR A 225 20.45 -19.33 16.70
CA THR A 225 20.78 -18.04 17.33
C THR A 225 22.27 -17.95 17.54
N THR A 226 22.77 -16.78 17.91
CA THR A 226 24.19 -16.59 18.28
C THR A 226 24.61 -17.40 19.51
N LEU A 227 23.67 -18.00 20.25
CA LEU A 227 23.93 -18.95 21.33
C LEU A 227 24.03 -20.40 20.85
N SER A 228 23.81 -20.66 19.57
CA SER A 228 23.99 -21.94 18.90
C SER A 228 24.92 -21.77 17.69
N ASP A 229 24.48 -22.15 16.50
CA ASP A 229 25.22 -22.06 15.24
C ASP A 229 24.63 -21.00 14.28
N GLY A 230 23.77 -20.11 14.77
CA GLY A 230 23.21 -19.02 13.99
C GLY A 230 24.01 -17.73 14.14
N ASP A 231 24.12 -16.97 13.06
CA ASP A 231 24.87 -15.71 13.00
C ASP A 231 24.00 -14.47 13.20
N ALA A 232 22.67 -14.62 13.14
CA ALA A 232 21.71 -13.52 13.31
C ALA A 232 21.38 -13.27 14.78
N THR A 233 21.33 -12.00 15.19
CA THR A 233 20.89 -11.52 16.51
C THR A 233 19.44 -11.05 16.47
#